data_838b606b1aee75b97cfe209277da9f62
#
_entry.id   838b606b1aee75b97cfe209277da9f62
#
_cell.length_a   1.000
_cell.length_b   1.000
_cell.length_c   1.000
_cell.angle_alpha   90.00
_cell.angle_beta   90.00
_cell.angle_gamma   90.00
#
_symmetry.space_group_name_H-M   'P 1'
#
loop_
_entity.id
_entity.type
_entity.pdbx_description
1 polymer ?
#
loop_
_entity_poly.entity_id
_entity_poly.type
_entity_poly.pdbx_seq_one_letter_code
_entity_poly.pdbx_strand_id
1 'polypeptide(L)'
;MSTPEQGHPMNIAKAHDEQDEPKQPPIQELSEQQSWDLLEQARFARLATRDGDDIDITPLNIVTDGERLYFRSAKGAKVLQLQLNPSVTLEIDRATGSEAHSVVVRGTARMLTETEDIERVESLGLRPWLETEKLEFVEITPTRITGRKFRLGH
;
A
#
# COMPACT_ATOMS: atom_id res chain seq x y z
N MET A 1 -29.45 -20.56 -2.66
CA MET A 1 -29.13 -21.21 -2.44
C MET A 1 -29.02 -21.52 -2.41
N SER A 2 -29.09 -21.61 -3.07
CA SER A 2 -28.94 -22.49 -3.11
C SER A 2 -29.22 -22.73 -3.27
N THR A 3 -29.30 -22.87 -3.83
CA THR A 3 -29.57 -23.77 -3.95
C THR A 3 -30.06 -24.00 -4.05
N PRO A 4 -30.26 -24.22 -4.27
CA PRO A 4 -30.81 -24.94 -4.36
C PRO A 4 -31.24 -24.96 -4.45
N GLU A 5 -31.37 -24.95 -4.88
CA GLU A 5 -31.66 -25.51 -4.89
C GLU A 5 -31.84 -25.48 -5.06
N GLN A 6 -32.03 -25.45 -5.31
CA GLN A 6 -32.12 -25.90 -5.40
C GLN A 6 -32.19 -25.98 -5.86
N GLY A 7 -32.41 -25.95 -6.48
CA GLY A 7 -32.43 -26.65 -6.85
C GLY A 7 -32.51 -26.59 -7.58
N HIS A 8 -32.68 -26.79 -8.21
CA HIS A 8 -32.67 -27.33 -8.78
C HIS A 8 -32.72 -27.47 -9.52
N PRO A 9 -32.99 -27.61 -9.85
CA PRO A 9 -32.91 -28.15 -10.44
C PRO A 9 -32.81 -28.11 -11.06
N MET A 10 -32.70 -28.20 -11.71
CA MET A 10 -32.37 -28.55 -12.09
C MET A 10 -32.01 -28.34 -12.61
N ASN A 11 -32.00 -28.38 -13.18
CA ASN A 11 -31.48 -28.58 -13.51
C ASN A 11 -31.13 -28.51 -14.07
N ILE A 12 -31.03 -28.62 -14.51
CA ILE A 12 -30.52 -28.88 -14.84
C ILE A 12 -29.93 -28.62 -15.22
N ALA A 13 -29.75 -28.66 -15.76
CA ALA A 13 -29.01 -28.61 -15.90
C ALA A 13 -28.33 -28.07 -16.09
N LYS A 14 -28.07 -27.99 -16.36
CA LYS A 14 -27.33 -27.69 -16.25
C LYS A 14 -26.55 -27.21 -16.09
N ALA A 15 -26.57 -27.28 -16.72
CA ALA A 15 -25.92 -26.98 -16.52
C ALA A 15 -25.35 -26.46 -16.10
N HIS A 16 -25.14 -26.30 -16.13
CA HIS A 16 -24.57 -26.07 -15.49
C HIS A 16 -24.11 -25.76 -14.83
N ASP A 17 -24.13 -25.97 -15.18
CA ASP A 17 -23.82 -25.87 -14.47
C ASP A 17 -23.22 -25.87 -13.57
N GLU A 18 -22.64 -26.09 -13.84
CA GLU A 18 -22.29 -26.09 -13.06
C GLU A 18 -21.79 -26.06 -12.04
N GLN A 19 -21.08 -25.96 -11.91
CA GLN A 19 -20.68 -25.93 -10.93
C GLN A 19 -20.98 -25.49 -9.88
N ASP A 20 -20.48 -25.48 -9.47
CA ASP A 20 -21.32 -25.17 -8.35
C ASP A 20 -20.60 -24.96 -7.05
N GLU A 21 -19.28 -24.93 -7.10
CA GLU A 21 -18.49 -24.48 -5.97
C GLU A 21 -18.61 -22.97 -5.86
N PRO A 22 -18.77 -22.42 -4.64
CA PRO A 22 -18.81 -20.99 -4.49
C PRO A 22 -17.49 -20.40 -4.98
N LYS A 23 -17.58 -19.53 -5.94
CA LYS A 23 -16.40 -18.81 -6.41
C LYS A 23 -16.03 -17.76 -5.40
N GLN A 24 -14.73 -17.58 -5.21
CA GLN A 24 -14.27 -16.50 -4.37
C GLN A 24 -14.68 -15.15 -4.97
N PRO A 25 -15.00 -14.16 -4.13
CA PRO A 25 -15.32 -12.84 -4.65
C PRO A 25 -14.17 -12.29 -5.49
N PRO A 26 -14.48 -11.51 -6.53
CA PRO A 26 -13.42 -10.91 -7.35
C PRO A 26 -12.56 -9.93 -6.57
N ILE A 27 -13.06 -9.37 -5.46
CA ILE A 27 -12.32 -8.48 -4.58
C ILE A 27 -12.46 -9.01 -3.17
N GLN A 28 -11.33 -9.18 -2.49
CA GLN A 28 -11.30 -9.63 -1.11
C GLN A 28 -10.53 -8.62 -0.28
N GLU A 29 -11.02 -8.35 0.92
CA GLU A 29 -10.28 -7.51 1.85
C GLU A 29 -9.21 -8.34 2.54
N LEU A 30 -8.04 -7.76 2.68
CA LEU A 30 -6.94 -8.37 3.40
C LEU A 30 -6.98 -7.90 4.85
N SER A 31 -6.49 -8.76 5.76
CA SER A 31 -6.32 -8.36 7.14
C SER A 31 -5.23 -7.31 7.27
N GLU A 32 -5.18 -6.65 8.41
CA GLU A 32 -4.14 -5.68 8.66
C GLU A 32 -2.76 -6.34 8.62
N GLN A 33 -2.63 -7.54 9.20
CA GLN A 33 -1.36 -8.25 9.19
C GLN A 33 -0.93 -8.62 7.79
N GLN A 34 -1.86 -9.09 6.96
CA GLN A 34 -1.55 -9.39 5.56
C GLN A 34 -1.10 -8.15 4.81
N SER A 35 -1.71 -7.01 5.11
CA SER A 35 -1.33 -5.73 4.49
C SER A 35 0.08 -5.33 4.90
N TRP A 36 0.42 -5.47 6.18
CA TRP A 36 1.78 -5.18 6.65
C TRP A 36 2.81 -6.11 6.02
N ASP A 37 2.47 -7.40 5.85
CA ASP A 37 3.38 -8.33 5.19
C ASP A 37 3.71 -7.87 3.77
N LEU A 38 2.71 -7.36 3.05
CA LEU A 38 2.92 -6.85 1.71
C LEU A 38 3.74 -5.56 1.73
N LEU A 39 3.50 -4.68 2.70
CA LEU A 39 4.27 -3.45 2.84
C LEU A 39 5.75 -3.75 3.13
N GLU A 40 6.02 -4.77 3.93
CA GLU A 40 7.40 -5.15 4.24
C GLU A 40 8.14 -5.68 3.03
N GLN A 41 7.44 -6.32 2.12
CA GLN A 41 8.05 -6.84 0.89
C GLN A 41 8.22 -5.78 -0.19
N ALA A 42 7.45 -4.71 -0.10
CA ALA A 42 7.45 -3.68 -1.12
C ALA A 42 8.69 -2.81 -1.00
N ARG A 43 9.24 -2.42 -2.14
CA ARG A 43 10.35 -1.47 -2.18
C ARG A 43 9.94 -0.17 -2.82
N PHE A 44 8.93 -0.23 -3.68
CA PHE A 44 8.38 0.93 -4.37
C PHE A 44 6.98 1.20 -3.89
N ALA A 45 6.67 2.47 -3.76
CA ALA A 45 5.34 2.93 -3.42
C ALA A 45 5.05 4.21 -4.17
N ARG A 46 3.79 4.59 -4.19
CA ARG A 46 3.35 5.87 -4.70
C ARG A 46 2.83 6.68 -3.55
N LEU A 47 3.33 7.89 -3.42
CA LEU A 47 2.94 8.80 -2.35
C LEU A 47 2.11 9.92 -2.94
N ALA A 48 0.89 10.06 -2.44
CA ALA A 48 0.00 11.17 -2.82
C ALA A 48 0.08 12.24 -1.74
N THR A 49 0.37 13.47 -2.17
CA THR A 49 0.46 14.64 -1.29
C THR A 49 -0.39 15.75 -1.87
N ARG A 50 -0.77 16.69 -1.01
CA ARG A 50 -1.59 17.82 -1.43
C ARG A 50 -0.80 19.11 -1.41
N ASP A 51 -1.02 19.92 -2.44
CA ASP A 51 -0.49 21.28 -2.53
C ASP A 51 -1.66 22.16 -2.95
N GLY A 52 -2.33 22.76 -1.96
CA GLY A 52 -3.56 23.48 -2.23
C GLY A 52 -4.64 22.50 -2.73
N ASP A 53 -5.15 22.78 -3.92
CA ASP A 53 -6.15 21.91 -4.55
C ASP A 53 -5.52 20.83 -5.43
N ASP A 54 -4.22 20.91 -5.65
CA ASP A 54 -3.51 19.94 -6.48
C ASP A 54 -3.09 18.73 -5.65
N ILE A 55 -3.08 17.58 -6.30
CA ILE A 55 -2.58 16.34 -5.71
C ILE A 55 -1.41 15.86 -6.54
N ASP A 56 -0.27 15.69 -5.89
CA ASP A 56 0.92 15.15 -6.52
C ASP A 56 1.06 13.68 -6.19
N ILE A 57 1.50 12.90 -7.16
CA ILE A 57 1.80 11.48 -6.96
C ILE A 57 3.27 11.28 -7.30
N THR A 58 4.02 10.76 -6.34
CA THR A 58 5.46 10.58 -6.47
C THR A 58 5.83 9.14 -6.21
N PRO A 59 6.52 8.46 -7.15
CA PRO A 59 7.07 7.14 -6.85
C PRO A 59 8.30 7.29 -5.95
N LEU A 60 8.44 6.39 -5.00
CA LEU A 60 9.56 6.46 -4.07
C LEU A 60 9.84 5.08 -3.47
N ASN A 61 11.02 4.94 -2.89
CA ASN A 61 11.38 3.73 -2.15
C ASN A 61 10.95 3.90 -0.71
N ILE A 62 10.48 2.79 -0.14
CA ILE A 62 10.05 2.79 1.26
C ILE A 62 10.74 1.68 2.02
N VAL A 63 10.83 1.87 3.32
CA VAL A 63 11.12 0.80 4.29
C VAL A 63 10.13 0.92 5.43
N THR A 64 9.97 -0.15 6.18
CA THR A 64 9.08 -0.16 7.34
C THR A 64 9.72 -0.91 8.49
N ASP A 65 9.32 -0.55 9.71
CA ASP A 65 9.67 -1.27 10.92
C ASP A 65 8.49 -2.12 11.42
N GLY A 66 7.42 -2.22 10.63
CA GLY A 66 6.21 -2.96 11.00
C GLY A 66 5.16 -2.12 11.70
N GLU A 67 5.47 -0.85 12.01
CA GLU A 67 4.54 0.07 12.65
C GLU A 67 4.42 1.37 11.88
N ARG A 68 5.51 1.80 11.24
CA ARG A 68 5.58 3.04 10.49
C ARG A 68 6.31 2.80 9.19
N LEU A 69 6.17 3.72 8.28
CA LEU A 69 6.84 3.66 6.99
C LEU A 69 7.74 4.87 6.85
N TYR A 70 8.82 4.68 6.10
CA TYR A 70 9.84 5.71 5.97
C TYR A 70 10.26 5.83 4.52
N PHE A 71 10.55 7.05 4.10
CA PHE A 71 11.13 7.29 2.80
C PHE A 71 12.12 8.47 2.90
N ARG A 72 12.94 8.60 1.87
CA ARG A 72 13.87 9.72 1.76
C ARG A 72 13.33 10.74 0.77
N SER A 73 13.56 11.98 1.08
CA SER A 73 13.19 13.06 0.17
C SER A 73 14.37 14.02 0.08
N ALA A 74 14.67 14.46 -1.14
CA ALA A 74 15.63 15.54 -1.32
C ALA A 74 15.07 16.80 -0.70
N LYS A 75 15.96 17.64 -0.17
CA LYS A 75 15.54 18.95 0.35
C LYS A 75 14.86 19.73 -0.76
N GLY A 76 13.75 20.35 -0.42
CA GLY A 76 13.07 21.20 -1.39
C GLY A 76 11.59 21.31 -1.14
N ALA A 77 10.85 21.57 -2.22
CA ALA A 77 9.44 21.91 -2.16
C ALA A 77 8.58 20.82 -1.54
N LYS A 78 8.92 19.54 -1.77
CA LYS A 78 8.12 18.45 -1.24
C LYS A 78 8.17 18.40 0.29
N VAL A 79 9.33 18.63 0.87
CA VAL A 79 9.48 18.66 2.32
C VAL A 79 8.65 19.78 2.90
N LEU A 80 8.74 20.97 2.31
CA LEU A 80 7.93 22.11 2.75
C LEU A 80 6.46 21.80 2.62
N GLN A 81 6.06 21.17 1.51
CA GLN A 81 4.68 20.78 1.27
C GLN A 81 4.16 19.85 2.38
N LEU A 82 4.99 18.88 2.80
CA LEU A 82 4.61 17.95 3.85
C LEU A 82 4.51 18.64 5.21
N GLN A 83 5.32 19.66 5.46
CA GLN A 83 5.21 20.42 6.69
C GLN A 83 3.92 21.24 6.74
N LEU A 84 3.50 21.76 5.58
CA LEU A 84 2.27 22.54 5.50
C LEU A 84 1.03 21.66 5.50
N ASN A 85 1.13 20.46 4.96
CA ASN A 85 0.02 19.52 4.90
C ASN A 85 0.54 18.11 5.12
N PRO A 86 0.59 17.66 6.37
CA PRO A 86 1.20 16.37 6.70
C PRO A 86 0.34 15.16 6.39
N SER A 87 -0.93 15.34 6.01
CA SER A 87 -1.80 14.22 5.66
C SER A 87 -1.39 13.66 4.31
N VAL A 88 -1.07 12.37 4.27
CA VAL A 88 -0.59 11.71 3.06
C VAL A 88 -1.31 10.39 2.86
N THR A 89 -1.26 9.91 1.61
CA THR A 89 -1.75 8.58 1.26
C THR A 89 -0.65 7.89 0.46
N LEU A 90 -0.32 6.68 0.86
CA LEU A 90 0.71 5.89 0.21
C LEU A 90 0.07 4.60 -0.29
N GLU A 91 0.46 4.17 -1.50
CA GLU A 91 -0.10 2.98 -2.10
C GLU A 91 1.00 2.10 -2.65
N ILE A 92 0.85 0.80 -2.44
CA ILE A 92 1.64 -0.22 -3.13
C ILE A 92 0.69 -1.13 -3.87
N ASP A 93 1.12 -1.67 -4.99
CA ASP A 93 0.36 -2.69 -5.70
C ASP A 93 1.29 -3.64 -6.44
N ARG A 94 0.75 -4.79 -6.77
CA ARG A 94 1.48 -5.79 -7.53
C ARG A 94 0.48 -6.71 -8.21
N ALA A 95 0.74 -6.99 -9.49
CA ALA A 95 -0.03 -7.96 -10.25
C ALA A 95 0.86 -9.14 -10.59
N THR A 96 0.36 -10.36 -10.38
CA THR A 96 1.09 -11.59 -10.66
C THR A 96 0.11 -12.59 -11.22
N GLY A 97 0.28 -12.97 -12.50
CA GLY A 97 -0.63 -13.91 -13.15
C GLY A 97 -2.05 -13.37 -13.16
N SER A 98 -2.96 -14.10 -12.54
CA SER A 98 -4.38 -13.75 -12.52
C SER A 98 -4.78 -13.01 -11.23
N GLU A 99 -3.82 -12.66 -10.41
CA GLU A 99 -4.09 -11.97 -9.15
C GLU A 99 -3.36 -10.65 -9.08
N ALA A 100 -3.96 -9.71 -8.38
CA ALA A 100 -3.31 -8.47 -8.02
C ALA A 100 -3.69 -8.12 -6.59
N HIS A 101 -2.84 -7.38 -5.94
CA HIS A 101 -3.16 -6.85 -4.62
C HIS A 101 -2.74 -5.38 -4.54
N SER A 102 -3.40 -4.65 -3.66
CA SER A 102 -2.99 -3.28 -3.36
C SER A 102 -3.19 -3.02 -1.88
N VAL A 103 -2.32 -2.17 -1.34
CA VAL A 103 -2.44 -1.69 0.03
C VAL A 103 -2.38 -0.17 -0.01
N VAL A 104 -3.35 0.46 0.64
CA VAL A 104 -3.43 1.91 0.75
C VAL A 104 -3.24 2.27 2.20
N VAL A 105 -2.27 3.14 2.47
CA VAL A 105 -1.97 3.62 3.82
C VAL A 105 -2.28 5.10 3.87
N ARG A 106 -3.21 5.48 4.72
CA ARG A 106 -3.43 6.89 5.04
C ARG A 106 -2.74 7.18 6.35
N GLY A 107 -2.08 8.31 6.41
CA GLY A 107 -1.35 8.64 7.61
C GLY A 107 -0.86 10.07 7.63
N THR A 108 -0.01 10.34 8.60
CA THR A 108 0.60 11.66 8.76
C THR A 108 2.11 11.53 8.60
N ALA A 109 2.68 12.49 7.89
CA ALA A 109 4.10 12.53 7.60
C ALA A 109 4.81 13.48 8.56
N ARG A 110 6.00 13.11 8.98
CA ARG A 110 6.83 13.90 9.88
C ARG A 110 8.28 13.79 9.45
N MET A 111 8.96 14.90 9.40
CA MET A 111 10.41 14.92 9.17
C MET A 111 11.12 14.38 10.38
N LEU A 112 12.10 13.51 10.17
CA LEU A 112 12.96 13.04 11.25
C LEU A 112 14.12 14.01 11.40
N THR A 113 14.34 14.48 12.62
CA THR A 113 15.41 15.43 12.93
C THR A 113 16.39 14.88 13.93
N GLU A 114 16.00 13.87 14.72
CA GLU A 114 16.85 13.30 15.74
C GLU A 114 17.82 12.29 15.14
N THR A 115 19.07 12.39 15.51
CA THR A 115 20.11 11.51 14.99
C THR A 115 19.79 10.04 15.25
N GLU A 116 19.26 9.72 16.42
CA GLU A 116 18.91 8.34 16.76
C GLU A 116 17.84 7.77 15.83
N ASP A 117 16.83 8.60 15.52
CA ASP A 117 15.77 8.17 14.61
C ASP A 117 16.31 7.93 13.21
N ILE A 118 17.18 8.84 12.74
CA ILE A 118 17.76 8.74 11.42
C ILE A 118 18.63 7.49 11.31
N GLU A 119 19.46 7.22 12.31
CA GLU A 119 20.30 6.03 12.32
C GLU A 119 19.47 4.76 12.33
N ARG A 120 18.39 4.75 13.09
CA ARG A 120 17.50 3.59 13.14
C ARG A 120 16.88 3.31 11.77
N VAL A 121 16.45 4.34 11.08
CA VAL A 121 15.84 4.19 9.76
C VAL A 121 16.89 3.78 8.72
N GLU A 122 18.09 4.30 8.80
CA GLU A 122 19.17 3.88 7.93
C GLU A 122 19.46 2.38 8.09
N SER A 123 19.37 1.88 9.31
CA SER A 123 19.59 0.46 9.57
C SER A 123 18.52 -0.45 8.94
N LEU A 124 17.36 0.12 8.59
CA LEU A 124 16.32 -0.62 7.88
C LEU A 124 16.60 -0.76 6.39
N GLY A 125 17.67 -0.14 5.89
CA GLY A 125 18.08 -0.27 4.51
C GLY A 125 17.79 0.93 3.63
N LEU A 126 17.29 2.02 4.20
CA LEU A 126 16.99 3.24 3.44
C LEU A 126 18.24 4.12 3.42
N ARG A 127 19.12 3.86 2.45
CA ARG A 127 20.40 4.56 2.35
C ARG A 127 20.38 5.53 1.18
N PRO A 128 21.16 6.62 1.24
CA PRO A 128 21.28 7.52 0.10
C PRO A 128 21.95 6.82 -1.08
N TRP A 129 21.47 7.11 -2.29
CA TRP A 129 22.08 6.60 -3.50
C TRP A 129 23.44 7.26 -3.74
N LEU A 130 23.53 8.53 -3.34
CA LEU A 130 24.76 9.30 -3.45
C LEU A 130 25.09 9.82 -2.05
N GLU A 131 26.31 9.54 -1.59
CA GLU A 131 26.72 9.94 -0.26
C GLU A 131 26.77 11.45 -0.10
N THR A 132 26.88 12.17 -1.19
CA THR A 132 26.95 13.63 -1.21
C THR A 132 25.59 14.31 -1.15
N GLU A 133 24.50 13.56 -1.33
CA GLU A 133 23.17 14.14 -1.26
C GLU A 133 22.75 14.33 0.19
N LYS A 134 22.29 15.53 0.49
CA LYS A 134 21.63 15.79 1.76
C LYS A 134 20.18 15.42 1.61
N LEU A 135 19.84 14.27 2.14
CA LEU A 135 18.46 13.75 2.09
C LEU A 135 17.85 13.90 3.45
N GLU A 136 16.54 14.10 3.43
CA GLU A 136 15.77 14.14 4.65
C GLU A 136 14.93 12.89 4.73
N PHE A 137 14.81 12.34 5.93
CA PHE A 137 14.00 11.16 6.17
C PHE A 137 12.63 11.58 6.64
N VAL A 138 11.63 10.97 6.08
CA VAL A 138 10.23 11.23 6.41
C VAL A 138 9.62 9.97 6.98
N GLU A 139 8.92 10.13 8.08
CA GLU A 139 8.20 9.05 8.75
C GLU A 139 6.71 9.21 8.49
N ILE A 140 6.06 8.14 8.09
CA ILE A 140 4.61 8.10 7.96
C ILE A 140 4.05 7.25 9.09
N THR A 141 3.21 7.84 9.91
CA THR A 141 2.47 7.14 10.95
C THR A 141 1.09 6.82 10.38
N PRO A 142 0.79 5.53 10.16
CA PRO A 142 -0.51 5.16 9.59
C PRO A 142 -1.66 5.48 10.54
N THR A 143 -2.73 6.01 9.97
CA THR A 143 -4.00 6.17 10.68
C THR A 143 -5.02 5.15 10.17
N ARG A 144 -4.83 4.65 8.93
CA ARG A 144 -5.72 3.67 8.35
C ARG A 144 -4.98 2.89 7.27
N ILE A 145 -5.09 1.56 7.32
CA ILE A 145 -4.50 0.68 6.31
C ILE A 145 -5.61 -0.16 5.72
N THR A 146 -5.69 -0.19 4.40
CA THR A 146 -6.68 -0.98 3.68
C THR A 146 -5.95 -1.82 2.64
N GLY A 147 -6.08 -3.14 2.73
CA GLY A 147 -5.50 -4.04 1.74
C GLY A 147 -6.59 -4.78 0.99
N ARG A 148 -6.37 -5.00 -0.30
CA ARG A 148 -7.31 -5.72 -1.16
C ARG A 148 -6.57 -6.65 -2.09
N LYS A 149 -7.21 -7.75 -2.36
CA LYS A 149 -6.75 -8.74 -3.34
C LYS A 149 -7.79 -8.82 -4.45
N PHE A 150 -7.32 -8.80 -5.67
CA PHE A 150 -8.18 -8.82 -6.85
C PHE A 150 -7.89 -10.05 -7.66
N ARG A 151 -8.94 -10.65 -8.21
CA ARG A 151 -8.79 -11.66 -9.23
C ARG A 151 -8.98 -10.99 -10.59
N LEU A 152 -7.95 -11.06 -11.42
CA LEU A 152 -7.98 -10.43 -12.72
C LEU A 152 -8.72 -11.31 -13.70
N GLY A 153 -9.59 -10.71 -14.51
CA GLY A 153 -10.25 -11.41 -15.59
C GLY A 153 -9.34 -11.53 -16.80
N HIS A 154 -9.53 -12.58 -17.57
CA HIS A 154 -8.78 -12.81 -18.80
C HIS A 154 -9.72 -13.07 -19.95
#